data_bc1966cdc05204f477056346dc8d5281
#
_entry.id   bc1966cdc05204f477056346dc8d5281
#
_cell.length_a   1.000
_cell.length_b   1.000
_cell.length_c   1.000
_cell.angle_alpha   90.00
_cell.angle_beta   90.00
_cell.angle_gamma   90.00
#
_symmetry.space_group_name_H-M   'P 1'
#
loop_
_entity.id
_entity.type
_entity.pdbx_description
1 polymer ?
#
loop_
_entity_poly.entity_id
_entity_poly.type
_entity_poly.pdbx_seq_one_letter_code
_entity_poly.pdbx_strand_id
1 'polypeptide(L)'
;VRQTNELTPRELVTIFKERTSVFVVEQTCYYQEVDDKDYQCFHVRILDDQTNELMAYARIMPKKDSVTFGRMLVVEKFRRQGLGNQLLKAVLDYISTHFPSLDVEIEAQAYLTKFYGSFGFKQTSEIYLLDNIPHCQMKLAASID
;
A
#
# COMPACT_ATOMS: atom_id res chain seq x y z
N VAL A 1 3.76 -2.90 11.89
CA VAL A 1 4.28 -1.79 11.08
C VAL A 1 5.67 -1.41 11.57
N ARG A 2 6.60 -1.24 10.64
CA ARG A 2 7.99 -0.88 10.95
C ARG A 2 8.50 0.15 9.97
N GLN A 3 9.36 1.05 10.44
CA GLN A 3 10.14 1.91 9.56
C GLN A 3 11.33 1.11 8.98
N THR A 4 11.92 1.62 7.91
CA THR A 4 13.00 0.92 7.21
C THR A 4 14.16 0.54 8.15
N ASN A 5 14.55 1.46 9.03
CA ASN A 5 15.66 1.19 9.96
C ASN A 5 15.34 0.13 11.02
N GLU A 6 14.08 -0.20 11.20
CA GLU A 6 13.64 -1.21 12.16
C GLU A 6 13.56 -2.62 11.56
N LEU A 7 13.75 -2.72 10.26
CA LEU A 7 13.73 -4.00 9.54
C LEU A 7 15.16 -4.51 9.33
N THR A 8 15.31 -5.83 9.37
CA THR A 8 16.60 -6.45 9.03
C THR A 8 16.83 -6.37 7.52
N PRO A 9 18.09 -6.47 7.06
CA PRO A 9 18.37 -6.55 5.62
C PRO A 9 17.59 -7.69 4.93
N ARG A 10 17.47 -8.84 5.58
CA ARG A 10 16.75 -9.99 5.03
C ARG A 10 15.27 -9.68 4.86
N GLU A 11 14.66 -9.01 5.83
CA GLU A 11 13.25 -8.58 5.73
C GLU A 11 13.05 -7.59 4.59
N LEU A 12 13.96 -6.64 4.43
CA LEU A 12 13.89 -5.66 3.33
C LEU A 12 14.04 -6.35 1.97
N VAL A 13 14.98 -7.27 1.82
CA VAL A 13 15.14 -8.00 0.55
C VAL A 13 13.88 -8.79 0.22
N THR A 14 13.25 -9.42 1.20
CA THR A 14 11.99 -10.14 0.99
C THR A 14 10.88 -9.20 0.49
N ILE A 15 10.74 -8.04 1.12
CA ILE A 15 9.76 -7.03 0.69
C ILE A 15 10.03 -6.61 -0.76
N PHE A 16 11.25 -6.24 -1.09
CA PHE A 16 11.59 -5.76 -2.43
C PHE A 16 11.44 -6.83 -3.50
N LYS A 17 11.76 -8.08 -3.14
CA LYS A 17 11.56 -9.23 -4.04
C LYS A 17 10.09 -9.40 -4.39
N GLU A 18 9.21 -9.39 -3.40
CA GLU A 18 7.77 -9.57 -3.64
C GLU A 18 7.16 -8.38 -4.38
N ARG A 19 7.57 -7.16 -4.06
CA ARG A 19 7.13 -5.96 -4.77
C ARG A 19 7.52 -6.02 -6.24
N THR A 20 8.74 -6.41 -6.52
CA THR A 20 9.22 -6.54 -7.91
C THR A 20 8.44 -7.61 -8.66
N SER A 21 8.19 -8.75 -8.01
CA SER A 21 7.42 -9.84 -8.63
C SER A 21 6.01 -9.39 -9.02
N VAL A 22 5.33 -8.63 -8.16
CA VAL A 22 3.95 -8.20 -8.41
C VAL A 22 3.91 -7.02 -9.38
N PHE A 23 4.66 -5.96 -9.12
CA PHE A 23 4.47 -4.69 -9.83
C PHE A 23 5.28 -4.58 -11.10
N VAL A 24 6.40 -5.28 -11.20
CA VAL A 24 7.24 -5.25 -12.40
C VAL A 24 7.00 -6.50 -13.24
N VAL A 25 7.15 -7.68 -12.67
CA VAL A 25 7.10 -8.94 -13.42
C VAL A 25 5.67 -9.30 -13.82
N GLU A 26 4.74 -9.41 -12.86
CA GLU A 26 3.35 -9.78 -13.17
C GLU A 26 2.65 -8.74 -14.04
N GLN A 27 2.84 -7.45 -13.74
CA GLN A 27 2.17 -6.35 -14.45
C GLN A 27 2.92 -5.92 -15.71
N THR A 28 4.10 -6.49 -15.97
CA THR A 28 4.95 -6.14 -17.11
C THR A 28 5.21 -4.64 -17.23
N CYS A 29 5.39 -3.97 -16.08
CA CYS A 29 5.67 -2.55 -16.00
C CYS A 29 7.15 -2.32 -15.67
N TYR A 30 7.81 -1.50 -16.50
CA TYR A 30 9.23 -1.20 -16.31
C TYR A 30 9.35 0.21 -15.74
N TYR A 31 9.54 0.29 -14.42
CA TYR A 31 9.68 1.56 -13.72
C TYR A 31 10.56 1.38 -12.48
N GLN A 32 10.89 2.48 -11.83
CA GLN A 32 11.73 2.44 -10.62
C GLN A 32 10.89 1.97 -9.42
N GLU A 33 10.89 0.65 -9.16
CA GLU A 33 10.06 0.05 -8.11
C GLU A 33 10.54 0.41 -6.71
N VAL A 34 11.83 0.30 -6.44
CA VAL A 34 12.43 0.73 -5.17
C VAL A 34 12.90 2.16 -5.37
N ASP A 35 12.42 3.09 -4.59
CA ASP A 35 12.68 4.51 -4.75
C ASP A 35 13.10 5.18 -3.43
N ASP A 36 13.34 6.48 -3.46
CA ASP A 36 13.82 7.22 -2.30
C ASP A 36 12.83 7.23 -1.14
N LYS A 37 11.55 7.04 -1.40
CA LYS A 37 10.53 6.95 -0.35
C LYS A 37 10.75 5.75 0.55
N ASP A 38 11.40 4.71 0.05
CA ASP A 38 11.67 3.49 0.81
C ASP A 38 12.66 3.70 1.95
N TYR A 39 13.42 4.78 1.94
CA TYR A 39 14.32 5.07 3.06
C TYR A 39 13.58 5.43 4.35
N GLN A 40 12.40 6.05 4.25
CA GLN A 40 11.71 6.64 5.41
C GLN A 40 10.23 6.25 5.55
N CYS A 41 9.71 5.41 4.67
CA CYS A 41 8.30 5.02 4.74
C CYS A 41 8.02 4.07 5.91
N PHE A 42 6.73 3.89 6.21
CA PHE A 42 6.28 2.87 7.15
C PHE A 42 5.87 1.64 6.36
N HIS A 43 6.49 0.52 6.66
CA HIS A 43 6.21 -0.77 6.03
C HIS A 43 5.15 -1.51 6.83
N VAL A 44 4.02 -1.80 6.20
CA VAL A 44 2.95 -2.62 6.79
C VAL A 44 3.09 -4.03 6.26
N ARG A 45 3.21 -5.00 7.15
CA ARG A 45 3.40 -6.40 6.79
C ARG A 45 2.35 -7.26 7.49
N ILE A 46 1.81 -8.21 6.75
CA ILE A 46 1.06 -9.32 7.36
C ILE A 46 1.95 -10.55 7.22
N LEU A 47 2.28 -11.16 8.34
CA LEU A 47 3.17 -12.31 8.41
C LEU A 47 2.37 -13.54 8.82
N ASP A 48 2.78 -14.71 8.29
CA ASP A 48 2.20 -15.98 8.71
C ASP A 48 2.64 -16.29 10.13
N ASP A 49 1.69 -16.63 11.01
CA ASP A 49 1.95 -16.87 12.42
C ASP A 49 2.88 -18.07 12.67
N GLN A 50 2.87 -19.04 11.80
CA GLN A 50 3.64 -20.28 11.97
C GLN A 50 4.99 -20.22 11.29
N THR A 51 5.04 -19.72 10.07
CA THR A 51 6.26 -19.75 9.24
C THR A 51 7.01 -18.43 9.23
N ASN A 52 6.36 -17.33 9.67
CA ASN A 52 6.87 -15.96 9.61
C ASN A 52 7.08 -15.47 8.17
N GLU A 53 6.48 -16.15 7.18
CA GLU A 53 6.55 -15.70 5.79
C GLU A 53 5.73 -14.42 5.58
N LEU A 54 6.20 -13.57 4.65
CA LEU A 54 5.45 -12.39 4.24
C LEU A 54 4.25 -12.82 3.41
N MET A 55 3.04 -12.41 3.84
CA MET A 55 1.79 -12.73 3.17
C MET A 55 1.22 -11.54 2.41
N ALA A 56 1.36 -10.34 2.96
CA ALA A 56 0.84 -9.11 2.35
C ALA A 56 1.69 -7.91 2.78
N TYR A 57 1.67 -6.86 1.98
CA TYR A 57 2.51 -5.69 2.20
C TYR A 57 1.88 -4.41 1.67
N ALA A 58 2.15 -3.31 2.34
CA ALA A 58 1.89 -1.95 1.86
C ALA A 58 2.91 -1.00 2.48
N ARG A 59 3.11 0.16 1.85
CA ARG A 59 3.91 1.23 2.44
C ARG A 59 3.06 2.47 2.66
N ILE A 60 3.27 3.14 3.79
CA ILE A 60 2.60 4.38 4.16
C ILE A 60 3.63 5.51 4.11
N MET A 61 3.27 6.60 3.46
CA MET A 61 4.15 7.75 3.26
C MET A 61 3.42 9.02 3.70
N PRO A 62 3.68 9.52 4.92
CA PRO A 62 3.10 10.78 5.34
C PRO A 62 3.72 11.95 4.58
N LYS A 63 2.89 12.93 4.25
CA LYS A 63 3.27 14.20 3.63
C LYS A 63 2.91 15.32 4.60
N LYS A 64 3.18 16.58 4.20
CA LYS A 64 2.88 17.73 5.05
C LYS A 64 1.39 17.85 5.37
N ASP A 65 0.54 17.77 4.37
CA ASP A 65 -0.89 18.05 4.48
C ASP A 65 -1.79 16.82 4.28
N SER A 66 -1.21 15.68 3.98
CA SER A 66 -1.96 14.44 3.73
C SER A 66 -1.07 13.24 4.00
N VAL A 67 -1.65 12.06 3.97
CA VAL A 67 -0.92 10.79 4.01
C VAL A 67 -1.34 9.95 2.83
N THR A 68 -0.38 9.27 2.22
CA THR A 68 -0.65 8.32 1.14
C THR A 68 -0.14 6.94 1.49
N PHE A 69 -0.61 5.94 0.79
CA PHE A 69 -0.05 4.60 0.84
C PHE A 69 -0.06 4.00 -0.56
N GLY A 70 0.73 2.98 -0.74
CA GLY A 70 0.82 2.29 -2.02
C GLY A 70 1.59 1.00 -1.91
N ARG A 71 1.97 0.47 -3.06
CA ARG A 71 2.66 -0.82 -3.15
C ARG A 71 1.91 -1.93 -2.42
N MET A 72 0.57 -1.88 -2.42
CA MET A 72 -0.25 -2.90 -1.79
C MET A 72 -0.17 -4.18 -2.60
N LEU A 73 0.17 -5.27 -1.93
CA LEU A 73 0.22 -6.58 -2.56
C LEU A 73 -0.18 -7.70 -1.59
N VAL A 74 -0.67 -8.77 -2.16
CA VAL A 74 -0.80 -10.06 -1.48
C VAL A 74 0.09 -11.04 -2.25
N VAL A 75 0.96 -11.74 -1.53
CA VAL A 75 1.87 -12.73 -2.13
C VAL A 75 1.03 -13.84 -2.77
N GLU A 76 1.40 -14.26 -3.97
CA GLU A 76 0.56 -15.09 -4.84
C GLU A 76 -0.04 -16.31 -4.13
N LYS A 77 0.77 -17.05 -3.39
CA LYS A 77 0.28 -18.28 -2.74
C LYS A 77 -0.69 -18.02 -1.59
N PHE A 78 -0.81 -16.78 -1.13
CA PHE A 78 -1.72 -16.41 -0.05
C PHE A 78 -2.97 -15.66 -0.54
N ARG A 79 -3.16 -15.53 -1.84
CA ARG A 79 -4.32 -14.83 -2.42
C ARG A 79 -5.62 -15.61 -2.18
N ARG A 80 -6.76 -14.92 -2.31
CA ARG A 80 -8.11 -15.46 -2.14
C ARG A 80 -8.44 -15.89 -0.71
N GLN A 81 -7.81 -15.23 0.27
CA GLN A 81 -8.04 -15.50 1.70
C GLN A 81 -8.51 -14.23 2.45
N GLY A 82 -8.88 -13.17 1.73
CA GLY A 82 -9.32 -11.92 2.33
C GLY A 82 -8.19 -11.05 2.89
N LEU A 83 -6.94 -11.32 2.52
CA LEU A 83 -5.80 -10.56 3.05
C LEU A 83 -5.76 -9.12 2.56
N GLY A 84 -6.29 -8.84 1.36
CA GLY A 84 -6.38 -7.47 0.86
C GLY A 84 -7.22 -6.59 1.78
N ASN A 85 -8.36 -7.10 2.26
CA ASN A 85 -9.20 -6.38 3.22
C ASN A 85 -8.49 -6.20 4.56
N GLN A 86 -7.84 -7.24 5.07
CA GLN A 86 -7.08 -7.17 6.33
C GLN A 86 -5.94 -6.16 6.22
N LEU A 87 -5.24 -6.16 5.09
CA LEU A 87 -4.13 -5.24 4.86
C LEU A 87 -4.60 -3.79 4.84
N LEU A 88 -5.66 -3.50 4.08
CA LEU A 88 -6.18 -2.13 4.00
C LEU A 88 -6.70 -1.67 5.36
N LYS A 89 -7.38 -2.55 6.09
CA LYS A 89 -7.81 -2.24 7.45
C LYS A 89 -6.61 -1.90 8.34
N ALA A 90 -5.55 -2.67 8.30
CA ALA A 90 -4.34 -2.42 9.08
C ALA A 90 -3.69 -1.08 8.72
N VAL A 91 -3.61 -0.76 7.42
CA VAL A 91 -3.10 0.52 6.93
C VAL A 91 -3.92 1.68 7.48
N LEU A 92 -5.24 1.61 7.34
CA LEU A 92 -6.13 2.69 7.76
C LEU A 92 -6.18 2.83 9.29
N ASP A 93 -6.12 1.73 10.03
CA ASP A 93 -6.04 1.77 11.50
C ASP A 93 -4.76 2.46 11.95
N TYR A 94 -3.64 2.16 11.32
CA TYR A 94 -2.38 2.83 11.64
C TYR A 94 -2.45 4.33 11.35
N ILE A 95 -2.98 4.71 10.19
CA ILE A 95 -3.11 6.12 9.80
C ILE A 95 -4.03 6.86 10.75
N SER A 96 -5.18 6.29 11.10
CA SER A 96 -6.11 6.98 12.00
C SER A 96 -5.56 7.13 13.42
N THR A 97 -4.68 6.24 13.84
CA THR A 97 -4.04 6.32 15.16
C THR A 97 -2.90 7.34 15.18
N HIS A 98 -2.08 7.38 14.13
CA HIS A 98 -0.85 8.17 14.12
C HIS A 98 -0.96 9.49 13.35
N PHE A 99 -1.90 9.59 12.43
CA PHE A 99 -2.12 10.77 11.58
C PHE A 99 -3.61 11.13 11.51
N PRO A 100 -4.30 11.26 12.66
CA PRO A 100 -5.76 11.36 12.66
C PRO A 100 -6.31 12.64 12.03
N SER A 101 -5.50 13.68 11.90
CA SER A 101 -5.92 14.97 11.34
C SER A 101 -5.61 15.10 9.84
N LEU A 102 -5.01 14.08 9.22
CA LEU A 102 -4.63 14.14 7.81
C LEU A 102 -5.62 13.34 6.96
N ASP A 103 -6.00 13.89 5.82
CA ASP A 103 -6.73 13.15 4.80
C ASP A 103 -5.81 12.12 4.16
N VAL A 104 -6.39 11.00 3.73
CA VAL A 104 -5.67 9.97 2.99
C VAL A 104 -5.92 10.17 1.50
N GLU A 105 -4.87 10.39 0.73
CA GLU A 105 -4.95 10.57 -0.72
C GLU A 105 -4.12 9.51 -1.41
N ILE A 106 -4.74 8.77 -2.34
CA ILE A 106 -4.07 7.68 -3.05
C ILE A 106 -4.28 7.78 -4.55
N GLU A 107 -3.36 7.17 -5.30
CA GLU A 107 -3.55 6.85 -6.70
C GLU A 107 -3.95 5.38 -6.79
N ALA A 108 -5.21 5.13 -7.14
CA ALA A 108 -5.75 3.77 -7.19
C ALA A 108 -5.83 3.27 -8.62
N GLN A 109 -5.48 2.02 -8.85
CA GLN A 109 -5.77 1.39 -10.12
C GLN A 109 -7.29 1.38 -10.31
N ALA A 110 -7.75 1.76 -11.51
CA ALA A 110 -9.17 2.03 -11.75
C ALA A 110 -10.08 0.83 -11.44
N TYR A 111 -9.59 -0.38 -11.64
CA TYR A 111 -10.39 -1.58 -11.35
C TYR A 111 -10.59 -1.85 -9.84
N LEU A 112 -9.90 -1.11 -8.97
CA LEU A 112 -9.99 -1.26 -7.52
C LEU A 112 -10.84 -0.16 -6.85
N THR A 113 -11.53 0.68 -7.63
CA THR A 113 -12.31 1.80 -7.06
C THR A 113 -13.43 1.32 -6.13
N LYS A 114 -14.07 0.20 -6.45
CA LYS A 114 -15.09 -0.38 -5.57
C LYS A 114 -14.49 -0.90 -4.26
N PHE A 115 -13.34 -1.51 -4.35
CA PHE A 115 -12.62 -2.02 -3.17
C PHE A 115 -12.30 -0.88 -2.21
N TYR A 116 -11.66 0.18 -2.69
CA TYR A 116 -11.37 1.35 -1.85
C TYR A 116 -12.64 2.08 -1.42
N GLY A 117 -13.63 2.15 -2.29
CA GLY A 117 -14.92 2.77 -1.98
C GLY A 117 -15.63 2.10 -0.81
N SER A 118 -15.47 0.77 -0.66
CA SER A 118 -16.06 0.03 0.46
C SER A 118 -15.46 0.43 1.81
N PHE A 119 -14.30 1.10 1.83
CA PHE A 119 -13.66 1.63 3.03
C PHE A 119 -13.90 3.14 3.20
N GLY A 120 -14.74 3.74 2.34
CA GLY A 120 -15.10 5.15 2.46
C GLY A 120 -14.33 6.10 1.53
N PHE A 121 -13.45 5.60 0.70
CA PHE A 121 -12.73 6.43 -0.28
C PHE A 121 -13.68 6.92 -1.37
N LYS A 122 -13.45 8.15 -1.81
CA LYS A 122 -14.20 8.76 -2.92
C LYS A 122 -13.23 9.13 -4.03
N GLN A 123 -13.64 8.88 -5.27
CA GLN A 123 -12.87 9.26 -6.45
C GLN A 123 -12.85 10.78 -6.59
N THR A 124 -11.66 11.36 -6.78
CA THR A 124 -11.47 12.81 -6.85
C THR A 124 -10.89 13.27 -8.19
N SER A 125 -10.63 12.35 -9.10
CA SER A 125 -10.15 12.69 -10.45
C SER A 125 -10.80 11.80 -11.50
N GLU A 126 -10.65 12.19 -12.77
CA GLU A 126 -10.95 11.30 -13.89
C GLU A 126 -9.90 10.20 -13.97
N ILE A 127 -10.19 9.15 -14.76
CA ILE A 127 -9.25 8.07 -15.00
C ILE A 127 -8.13 8.55 -15.92
N TYR A 128 -6.89 8.24 -15.59
CA TYR A 128 -5.71 8.56 -16.38
C TYR A 128 -4.78 7.35 -16.43
N LEU A 129 -3.84 7.36 -17.37
CA LEU A 129 -2.85 6.29 -17.45
C LEU A 129 -1.63 6.64 -16.60
N LEU A 130 -1.22 5.72 -15.74
CA LEU A 130 0.02 5.79 -14.98
C LEU A 130 0.75 4.46 -15.21
N ASP A 131 1.96 4.53 -15.76
CA ASP A 131 2.73 3.35 -16.16
C ASP A 131 1.90 2.42 -17.06
N ASN A 132 1.12 3.02 -17.95
CA ASN A 132 0.25 2.35 -18.91
C ASN A 132 -0.90 1.55 -18.30
N ILE A 133 -1.22 1.81 -17.04
CA ILE A 133 -2.34 1.19 -16.31
C ILE A 133 -3.34 2.28 -15.93
N PRO A 134 -4.66 2.08 -16.17
CA PRO A 134 -5.68 3.06 -15.76
C PRO A 134 -5.70 3.26 -14.25
N HIS A 135 -5.61 4.51 -13.83
CA HIS A 135 -5.64 4.92 -12.42
C HIS A 135 -6.61 6.08 -12.24
N CYS A 136 -6.96 6.35 -11.00
CA CYS A 136 -7.60 7.59 -10.60
C CYS A 136 -7.15 7.98 -9.20
N GLN A 137 -7.35 9.25 -8.84
CA GLN A 137 -7.10 9.69 -7.48
C GLN A 137 -8.33 9.42 -6.62
N MET A 138 -8.10 9.01 -5.39
CA MET A 138 -9.15 8.77 -4.40
C MET A 138 -8.75 9.37 -3.06
N LYS A 139 -9.74 9.72 -2.26
CA LYS A 139 -9.52 10.40 -0.98
C LYS A 139 -10.44 9.85 0.10
N LEU A 140 -9.88 9.66 1.28
CA LEU A 140 -10.61 9.37 2.51
C LEU A 140 -10.37 10.53 3.49
N ALA A 141 -11.44 11.13 3.98
CA ALA A 141 -11.34 12.26 4.91
C ALA A 141 -10.66 11.85 6.22
N ALA A 142 -9.98 12.81 6.85
CA ALA A 142 -9.35 12.60 8.14
C ALA A 142 -10.34 12.04 9.17
N SER A 143 -9.84 11.22 10.09
CA SER A 143 -10.68 10.64 11.15
C SER A 143 -11.11 11.67 12.20
N ILE A 144 -10.35 12.75 12.35
CA ILE A 144 -10.73 13.92 13.17
C ILE A 144 -10.46 15.21 12.41
N ASP A 145 -11.19 16.25 12.73
CA ASP A 145 -11.04 17.58 12.10
C ASP A 145 -9.83 18.36 12.64
#